data_de13e306b1600cd49540ba59da916332
#
_entry.id   de13e306b1600cd49540ba59da916332
#
_cell.length_a   1.000
_cell.length_b   1.000
_cell.length_c   1.000
_cell.angle_alpha   90.00
_cell.angle_beta   90.00
_cell.angle_gamma   90.00
#
_symmetry.space_group_name_H-M   'P 1'
#
loop_
_entity.id
_entity.type
_entity.pdbx_description
1 polymer ?
#
loop_
_entity_poly.entity_id
_entity_poly.type
_entity_poly.pdbx_seq_one_letter_code
_entity_poly.pdbx_strand_id
1 'polypeptide(L)'
;VLSGKGGVGKSFVTGAIATELARHGHKVGVLDADITGPSIPKMFGMSGRHVHALGNLMLPEISEHGVKVMSSNLLLQNETDPVLWRGPVIAGAIRQFWSETSWGPIDYLLVDMPPGTGDVALTVFQSLPVDGIVIVTSPQDLVSMIVAKAVNMAEKMNVPILGIVENMSYIECPDCGKKIEVFGKSKLPEVAERYNLDILGTLPINPALAEACDKGEVETALPDGMLPKAVSAVEAITPHETDEA
;
A
#
# COMPACT_ATOMS: atom_id res chain seq x y z
N VAL A 1 2.41 -3.76 0.52
CA VAL A 1 1.64 -3.34 1.69
C VAL A 1 0.42 -4.24 1.81
N LEU A 2 0.23 -4.86 2.95
CA LEU A 2 -0.77 -5.90 3.21
C LEU A 2 -1.70 -5.51 4.36
N SER A 3 -2.97 -5.92 4.29
CA SER A 3 -3.91 -5.81 5.41
C SER A 3 -4.77 -7.06 5.55
N GLY A 4 -5.20 -7.37 6.77
CA GLY A 4 -6.03 -8.55 7.03
C GLY A 4 -7.50 -8.39 6.62
N LYS A 5 -7.99 -7.16 6.47
CA LYS A 5 -9.34 -6.83 5.98
C LYS A 5 -9.35 -5.50 5.22
N GLY A 6 -10.44 -5.25 4.49
CA GLY A 6 -10.69 -3.95 3.85
C GLY A 6 -11.00 -2.83 4.84
N GLY A 7 -10.78 -1.59 4.44
CA GLY A 7 -11.16 -0.40 5.20
C GLY A 7 -10.22 0.02 6.33
N VAL A 8 -9.06 -0.61 6.49
CA VAL A 8 -8.06 -0.21 7.49
C VAL A 8 -7.14 0.93 7.03
N GLY A 9 -7.31 1.40 5.80
CA GLY A 9 -6.46 2.45 5.21
C GLY A 9 -5.13 1.96 4.65
N LYS A 10 -5.08 0.72 4.18
CA LYS A 10 -3.90 0.12 3.53
C LYS A 10 -3.38 1.02 2.40
N SER A 11 -4.25 1.40 1.45
CA SER A 11 -3.88 2.23 0.31
C SER A 11 -3.39 3.62 0.71
N PHE A 12 -3.96 4.20 1.78
CA PHE A 12 -3.46 5.44 2.36
C PHE A 12 -2.02 5.29 2.88
N VAL A 13 -1.73 4.22 3.61
CA VAL A 13 -0.36 3.94 4.09
C VAL A 13 0.58 3.69 2.91
N THR A 14 0.15 2.97 1.87
CA THR A 14 0.92 2.78 0.64
C THR A 14 1.25 4.12 -0.02
N GLY A 15 0.25 4.99 -0.20
CA GLY A 15 0.43 6.32 -0.76
C GLY A 15 1.32 7.22 0.09
N ALA A 16 1.18 7.16 1.42
CA ALA A 16 2.01 7.93 2.34
C ALA A 16 3.49 7.53 2.27
N ILE A 17 3.79 6.23 2.26
CA ILE A 17 5.17 5.74 2.11
C ILE A 17 5.72 6.13 0.72
N ALA A 18 4.92 5.99 -0.35
CA ALA A 18 5.33 6.38 -1.71
C ALA A 18 5.67 7.87 -1.80
N THR A 19 4.84 8.72 -1.23
CA THR A 19 5.04 10.18 -1.21
C THR A 19 6.30 10.55 -0.44
N GLU A 20 6.52 9.97 0.74
CA GLU A 20 7.72 10.25 1.55
C GLU A 20 9.00 9.77 0.84
N LEU A 21 9.02 8.58 0.24
CA LEU A 21 10.15 8.10 -0.55
C LEU A 21 10.45 9.03 -1.73
N ALA A 22 9.41 9.52 -2.43
CA ALA A 22 9.58 10.49 -3.52
C ALA A 22 10.15 11.82 -3.00
N ARG A 23 9.72 12.30 -1.84
CA ARG A 23 10.29 13.50 -1.18
C ARG A 23 11.76 13.32 -0.79
N HIS A 24 12.18 12.10 -0.46
CA HIS A 24 13.58 11.76 -0.24
C HIS A 24 14.41 11.69 -1.53
N GLY A 25 13.78 11.89 -2.69
CA GLY A 25 14.46 11.92 -4.00
C GLY A 25 14.52 10.56 -4.71
N HIS A 26 13.84 9.54 -4.18
CA HIS A 26 13.76 8.23 -4.82
C HIS A 26 12.75 8.23 -5.97
N LYS A 27 13.00 7.38 -6.96
CA LYS A 27 12.07 7.10 -8.06
C LYS A 27 11.14 5.99 -7.64
N VAL A 28 9.87 6.33 -7.44
CA VAL A 28 8.87 5.43 -6.84
C VAL A 28 7.81 5.04 -7.84
N GLY A 29 7.49 3.74 -7.86
CA GLY A 29 6.31 3.20 -8.51
C GLY A 29 5.29 2.69 -7.47
N VAL A 30 4.02 2.74 -7.80
CA VAL A 30 2.93 2.12 -7.05
C VAL A 30 2.10 1.25 -7.99
N LEU A 31 2.05 -0.03 -7.68
CA LEU A 31 1.16 -0.99 -8.33
C LEU A 31 -0.07 -1.21 -7.44
N ASP A 32 -1.22 -0.73 -7.89
CA ASP A 32 -2.50 -0.98 -7.24
C ASP A 32 -3.03 -2.36 -7.64
N ALA A 33 -2.83 -3.32 -6.76
CA ALA A 33 -3.27 -4.71 -6.94
C ALA A 33 -4.65 -4.98 -6.33
N ASP A 34 -5.31 -3.99 -5.71
CA ASP A 34 -6.70 -4.09 -5.26
C ASP A 34 -7.67 -3.79 -6.41
N ILE A 35 -7.73 -4.72 -7.35
CA ILE A 35 -8.53 -4.57 -8.58
C ILE A 35 -10.02 -4.38 -8.29
N THR A 36 -10.50 -4.86 -7.16
CA THR A 36 -11.93 -4.79 -6.79
C THR A 36 -12.33 -3.46 -6.16
N GLY A 37 -11.39 -2.73 -5.61
CA GLY A 37 -11.60 -1.44 -4.97
C GLY A 37 -10.40 -0.51 -5.13
N PRO A 38 -9.93 -0.29 -6.38
CA PRO A 38 -8.74 0.50 -6.61
C PRO A 38 -8.93 1.94 -6.16
N SER A 39 -8.00 2.42 -5.35
CA SER A 39 -8.09 3.74 -4.71
C SER A 39 -6.85 4.62 -4.93
N ILE A 40 -5.75 4.03 -5.34
CA ILE A 40 -4.48 4.74 -5.54
C ILE A 40 -4.60 5.85 -6.59
N PRO A 41 -5.16 5.63 -7.81
CA PRO A 41 -5.25 6.70 -8.80
C PRO A 41 -6.04 7.91 -8.31
N LYS A 42 -7.18 7.68 -7.62
CA LYS A 42 -7.99 8.76 -7.06
C LYS A 42 -7.19 9.59 -6.06
N MET A 43 -6.48 8.93 -5.15
CA MET A 43 -5.72 9.56 -4.09
C MET A 43 -4.57 10.44 -4.62
N PHE A 44 -3.97 10.05 -5.76
CA PHE A 44 -2.93 10.79 -6.45
C PHE A 44 -3.44 11.77 -7.54
N GLY A 45 -4.73 12.10 -7.55
CA GLY A 45 -5.31 13.08 -8.48
C GLY A 45 -5.35 12.61 -9.94
N MET A 46 -5.44 11.30 -10.17
CA MET A 46 -5.42 10.70 -11.50
C MET A 46 -6.81 10.25 -11.98
N SER A 47 -7.88 10.65 -11.31
CA SER A 47 -9.24 10.36 -11.75
C SER A 47 -9.49 10.86 -13.17
N GLY A 48 -10.09 10.01 -14.01
CA GLY A 48 -10.36 10.31 -15.43
C GLY A 48 -9.13 10.22 -16.34
N ARG A 49 -7.95 9.86 -15.81
CA ARG A 49 -6.78 9.55 -16.65
C ARG A 49 -6.84 8.09 -17.13
N HIS A 50 -6.19 7.82 -18.25
CA HIS A 50 -6.13 6.49 -18.84
C HIS A 50 -4.69 6.12 -19.20
N VAL A 51 -4.34 4.87 -18.98
CA VAL A 51 -3.05 4.31 -19.39
C VAL A 51 -2.91 4.37 -20.91
N HIS A 52 -1.78 4.85 -21.36
CA HIS A 52 -1.39 4.83 -22.77
C HIS A 52 -0.51 3.61 -23.07
N ALA A 53 -0.64 3.04 -24.26
CA ALA A 53 0.20 1.97 -24.73
C ALA A 53 1.31 2.51 -25.65
N LEU A 54 2.52 2.01 -25.47
CA LEU A 54 3.65 2.23 -26.38
C LEU A 54 4.09 0.86 -26.92
N GLY A 55 3.63 0.51 -28.12
CA GLY A 55 3.78 -0.85 -28.63
C GLY A 55 3.03 -1.86 -27.77
N ASN A 56 3.75 -2.83 -27.20
CA ASN A 56 3.19 -3.85 -26.31
C ASN A 56 3.30 -3.49 -24.81
N LEU A 57 3.85 -2.31 -24.50
CA LEU A 57 4.04 -1.88 -23.11
C LEU A 57 2.98 -0.85 -22.70
N MET A 58 2.54 -0.92 -21.47
CA MET A 58 1.72 0.09 -20.82
C MET A 58 2.61 1.18 -20.23
N LEU A 59 2.21 2.44 -20.35
CA LEU A 59 2.89 3.56 -19.69
C LEU A 59 2.19 3.85 -18.38
N PRO A 60 2.88 3.83 -17.23
CA PRO A 60 2.27 4.20 -15.97
C PRO A 60 1.89 5.68 -15.98
N GLU A 61 0.80 6.03 -15.32
CA GLU A 61 0.49 7.43 -15.05
C GLU A 61 1.49 8.00 -14.03
N ILE A 62 1.78 9.29 -14.16
CA ILE A 62 2.75 9.98 -13.30
C ILE A 62 2.02 11.04 -12.48
N SER A 63 2.20 11.01 -11.16
CA SER A 63 1.65 12.00 -10.25
C SER A 63 2.37 13.36 -10.35
N GLU A 64 1.86 14.35 -9.66
CA GLU A 64 2.46 15.70 -9.64
C GLU A 64 3.91 15.69 -9.12
N HIS A 65 4.20 14.83 -8.14
CA HIS A 65 5.56 14.70 -7.56
C HIS A 65 6.38 13.54 -8.14
N GLY A 66 5.93 12.96 -9.25
CA GLY A 66 6.71 11.99 -10.01
C GLY A 66 6.52 10.53 -9.61
N VAL A 67 5.57 10.19 -8.75
CA VAL A 67 5.22 8.81 -8.43
C VAL A 67 4.54 8.18 -9.65
N LYS A 68 5.06 7.03 -10.10
CA LYS A 68 4.48 6.27 -11.21
C LYS A 68 3.41 5.33 -10.69
N VAL A 69 2.22 5.37 -11.26
CA VAL A 69 1.08 4.58 -10.81
C VAL A 69 0.54 3.70 -11.93
N MET A 70 0.34 2.42 -11.63
CA MET A 70 -0.41 1.48 -12.46
C MET A 70 -1.55 0.88 -11.65
N SER A 71 -2.76 0.92 -12.22
CA SER A 71 -3.99 0.40 -11.59
C SER A 71 -4.97 -0.02 -12.66
N SER A 72 -5.86 -0.97 -12.33
CA SER A 72 -6.93 -1.41 -13.21
C SER A 72 -7.90 -0.28 -13.58
N ASN A 73 -8.14 0.69 -12.70
CA ASN A 73 -9.00 1.84 -12.97
C ASN A 73 -8.52 2.68 -14.14
N LEU A 74 -7.21 2.76 -14.33
CA LEU A 74 -6.62 3.52 -15.44
C LEU A 74 -6.80 2.84 -16.82
N LEU A 75 -7.27 1.58 -16.83
CA LEU A 75 -7.57 0.82 -18.05
C LEU A 75 -9.06 0.81 -18.39
N LEU A 76 -9.92 1.22 -17.46
CA LEU A 76 -11.37 1.24 -17.67
C LEU A 76 -11.78 2.50 -18.45
N GLN A 77 -12.78 2.36 -19.34
CA GLN A 77 -13.37 3.53 -20.01
C GLN A 77 -14.12 4.43 -19.03
N ASN A 78 -14.77 3.83 -18.04
CA ASN A 78 -15.38 4.55 -16.91
C ASN A 78 -14.92 3.91 -15.61
N GLU A 79 -14.48 4.73 -14.65
CA GLU A 79 -14.00 4.27 -13.34
C GLU A 79 -15.07 3.50 -12.54
N THR A 80 -16.35 3.67 -12.87
CA THR A 80 -17.48 3.00 -12.22
C THR A 80 -17.86 1.68 -12.87
N ASP A 81 -17.17 1.29 -13.96
CA ASP A 81 -17.45 0.02 -14.62
C ASP A 81 -17.02 -1.14 -13.72
N PRO A 82 -17.90 -2.13 -13.48
CA PRO A 82 -17.57 -3.23 -12.59
C PRO A 82 -16.52 -4.14 -13.22
N VAL A 83 -15.42 -4.37 -12.50
CA VAL A 83 -14.42 -5.36 -12.89
C VAL A 83 -14.87 -6.73 -12.39
N LEU A 84 -15.46 -7.53 -13.26
CA LEU A 84 -15.96 -8.87 -12.95
C LEU A 84 -14.90 -9.96 -13.20
N TRP A 85 -13.72 -9.78 -12.64
CA TRP A 85 -12.64 -10.74 -12.80
C TRP A 85 -12.64 -11.79 -11.68
N ARG A 86 -12.39 -13.04 -12.05
CA ARG A 86 -12.19 -14.13 -11.10
C ARG A 86 -10.71 -14.24 -10.73
N GLY A 87 -10.41 -14.85 -9.58
CA GLY A 87 -9.07 -14.95 -9.01
C GLY A 87 -7.92 -15.20 -10.01
N PRO A 88 -8.00 -16.22 -10.89
CA PRO A 88 -6.93 -16.47 -11.87
C PRO A 88 -6.73 -15.33 -12.88
N VAL A 89 -7.80 -14.62 -13.26
CA VAL A 89 -7.73 -13.47 -14.17
C VAL A 89 -7.08 -12.27 -13.46
N ILE A 90 -7.45 -12.03 -12.19
CA ILE A 90 -6.85 -10.99 -11.36
C ILE A 90 -5.33 -11.20 -11.26
N ALA A 91 -4.91 -12.41 -10.96
CA ALA A 91 -3.49 -12.74 -10.86
C ALA A 91 -2.73 -12.54 -12.19
N GLY A 92 -3.36 -12.91 -13.30
CA GLY A 92 -2.83 -12.66 -14.64
C GLY A 92 -2.67 -11.17 -14.93
N ALA A 93 -3.68 -10.37 -14.61
CA ALA A 93 -3.65 -8.92 -14.78
C ALA A 93 -2.55 -8.24 -13.95
N ILE A 94 -2.42 -8.62 -12.67
CA ILE A 94 -1.38 -8.07 -11.80
C ILE A 94 0.02 -8.42 -12.33
N ARG A 95 0.21 -9.65 -12.85
CA ARG A 95 1.47 -10.02 -13.49
C ARG A 95 1.75 -9.18 -14.73
N GLN A 96 0.75 -8.92 -15.57
CA GLN A 96 0.87 -8.03 -16.72
C GLN A 96 1.20 -6.60 -16.30
N PHE A 97 0.55 -6.06 -15.27
CA PHE A 97 0.85 -4.74 -14.74
C PHE A 97 2.29 -4.62 -14.22
N TRP A 98 2.84 -5.70 -13.71
CA TRP A 98 4.24 -5.76 -13.34
C TRP A 98 5.16 -5.83 -14.57
N SER A 99 4.97 -6.84 -15.45
CA SER A 99 5.93 -7.20 -16.50
C SER A 99 5.77 -6.41 -17.80
N GLU A 100 4.55 -5.90 -18.10
CA GLU A 100 4.24 -5.18 -19.33
C GLU A 100 4.07 -3.67 -19.13
N THR A 101 4.37 -3.16 -17.93
CA THR A 101 4.43 -1.72 -17.67
C THR A 101 5.87 -1.22 -17.86
N SER A 102 6.01 -0.14 -18.63
CA SER A 102 7.28 0.55 -18.81
C SER A 102 7.61 1.40 -17.59
N TRP A 103 7.99 0.74 -16.49
CA TRP A 103 8.34 1.43 -15.25
C TRP A 103 9.56 2.34 -15.42
N GLY A 104 10.46 2.01 -16.35
CA GLY A 104 11.75 2.68 -16.47
C GLY A 104 12.57 2.57 -15.17
N PRO A 105 13.54 3.44 -14.95
CA PRO A 105 14.32 3.38 -13.70
C PRO A 105 13.42 3.77 -12.52
N ILE A 106 13.23 2.85 -11.60
CA ILE A 106 12.59 3.04 -10.29
C ILE A 106 13.49 2.43 -9.22
N ASP A 107 13.52 3.06 -8.04
CA ASP A 107 14.27 2.57 -6.89
C ASP A 107 13.38 1.65 -6.04
N TYR A 108 12.09 1.98 -5.93
CA TYR A 108 11.11 1.24 -5.17
C TYR A 108 9.81 1.07 -5.95
N LEU A 109 9.24 -0.14 -5.91
CA LEU A 109 7.87 -0.42 -6.34
C LEU A 109 7.05 -0.87 -5.13
N LEU A 110 6.11 -0.05 -4.73
CA LEU A 110 5.15 -0.39 -3.70
C LEU A 110 3.94 -1.10 -4.32
N VAL A 111 3.59 -2.24 -3.77
CA VAL A 111 2.40 -2.99 -4.19
C VAL A 111 1.30 -2.83 -3.15
N ASP A 112 0.20 -2.17 -3.54
CA ASP A 112 -1.00 -2.07 -2.72
C ASP A 112 -1.84 -3.34 -2.90
N MET A 113 -1.72 -4.27 -1.95
CA MET A 113 -2.28 -5.60 -2.04
C MET A 113 -3.81 -5.59 -1.89
N PRO A 114 -4.54 -6.55 -2.50
CA PRO A 114 -5.94 -6.73 -2.17
C PRO A 114 -6.14 -7.05 -0.68
N PRO A 115 -7.30 -6.70 -0.09
CA PRO A 115 -7.54 -6.93 1.32
C PRO A 115 -7.59 -8.44 1.65
N GLY A 116 -7.09 -8.79 2.82
CA GLY A 116 -7.06 -10.17 3.31
C GLY A 116 -5.77 -10.90 2.98
N THR A 117 -5.70 -12.15 3.45
CA THR A 117 -4.58 -13.09 3.28
C THR A 117 -5.01 -14.34 2.51
N GLY A 118 -5.98 -14.18 1.60
CA GLY A 118 -6.55 -15.28 0.82
C GLY A 118 -5.77 -15.57 -0.47
N ASP A 119 -6.39 -16.39 -1.33
CA ASP A 119 -5.77 -16.91 -2.56
C ASP A 119 -5.26 -15.82 -3.51
N VAL A 120 -5.94 -14.68 -3.59
CA VAL A 120 -5.52 -13.58 -4.47
C VAL A 120 -4.21 -12.97 -3.97
N ALA A 121 -4.12 -12.67 -2.66
CA ALA A 121 -2.89 -12.16 -2.05
C ALA A 121 -1.73 -13.15 -2.23
N LEU A 122 -1.96 -14.43 -1.99
CA LEU A 122 -0.97 -15.48 -2.19
C LEU A 122 -0.48 -15.55 -3.64
N THR A 123 -1.41 -15.44 -4.60
CA THR A 123 -1.05 -15.48 -6.03
C THR A 123 -0.22 -14.26 -6.43
N VAL A 124 -0.53 -13.08 -5.89
CA VAL A 124 0.28 -11.87 -6.13
C VAL A 124 1.70 -12.08 -5.63
N PHE A 125 1.86 -12.57 -4.39
CA PHE A 125 3.19 -12.88 -3.84
C PHE A 125 3.97 -13.89 -4.68
N GLN A 126 3.29 -14.89 -5.25
CA GLN A 126 3.94 -15.89 -6.13
C GLN A 126 4.30 -15.33 -7.52
N SER A 127 3.73 -14.19 -7.89
CA SER A 127 3.88 -13.61 -9.22
C SER A 127 4.89 -12.45 -9.27
N LEU A 128 5.22 -11.86 -8.12
CA LEU A 128 6.08 -10.69 -8.00
C LEU A 128 7.29 -10.99 -7.10
N PRO A 129 8.48 -10.48 -7.43
CA PRO A 129 9.65 -10.53 -6.57
C PRO A 129 9.49 -9.55 -5.41
N VAL A 130 8.91 -9.99 -4.29
CA VAL A 130 8.63 -9.13 -3.14
C VAL A 130 9.79 -9.18 -2.15
N ASP A 131 10.41 -8.03 -1.87
CA ASP A 131 11.55 -7.89 -0.97
C ASP A 131 11.14 -7.71 0.50
N GLY A 132 9.91 -7.24 0.77
CA GLY A 132 9.46 -7.02 2.13
C GLY A 132 7.96 -6.70 2.25
N ILE A 133 7.43 -6.90 3.44
CA ILE A 133 6.01 -6.72 3.75
C ILE A 133 5.83 -5.68 4.85
N VAL A 134 5.01 -4.65 4.59
CA VAL A 134 4.45 -3.76 5.62
C VAL A 134 3.02 -4.20 5.90
N ILE A 135 2.70 -4.52 7.15
CA ILE A 135 1.35 -4.90 7.58
C ILE A 135 0.61 -3.65 8.05
N VAL A 136 -0.60 -3.43 7.55
CA VAL A 136 -1.50 -2.36 8.01
C VAL A 136 -2.68 -2.94 8.76
N THR A 137 -2.95 -2.41 9.93
CA THR A 137 -4.05 -2.80 10.81
C THR A 137 -4.76 -1.59 11.41
N SER A 138 -5.84 -1.80 12.16
CA SER A 138 -6.54 -0.79 12.95
C SER A 138 -6.95 -1.37 14.31
N PRO A 139 -7.19 -0.55 15.36
CA PRO A 139 -7.54 -1.05 16.69
C PRO A 139 -8.84 -1.85 16.75
N GLN A 140 -9.72 -1.71 15.75
CA GLN A 140 -10.99 -2.45 15.67
C GLN A 140 -10.83 -3.92 15.29
N ASP A 141 -9.64 -4.30 14.83
CA ASP A 141 -9.41 -5.62 14.27
C ASP A 141 -9.08 -6.64 15.36
N LEU A 142 -9.31 -7.90 15.03
CA LEU A 142 -8.68 -9.01 15.71
C LEU A 142 -7.20 -9.04 15.34
N VAL A 143 -6.46 -7.96 15.72
CA VAL A 143 -5.08 -7.67 15.31
C VAL A 143 -4.20 -8.91 15.42
N SER A 144 -4.31 -9.65 16.51
CA SER A 144 -3.53 -10.87 16.74
C SER A 144 -3.76 -11.94 15.65
N MET A 145 -5.01 -12.16 15.23
CA MET A 145 -5.33 -13.15 14.20
C MET A 145 -4.87 -12.69 12.81
N ILE A 146 -5.02 -11.41 12.52
CA ILE A 146 -4.64 -10.82 11.24
C ILE A 146 -3.12 -10.87 11.06
N VAL A 147 -2.40 -10.43 12.08
CA VAL A 147 -0.92 -10.46 12.09
C VAL A 147 -0.43 -11.90 12.01
N ALA A 148 -1.04 -12.84 12.76
CA ALA A 148 -0.67 -14.27 12.68
C ALA A 148 -0.81 -14.82 11.26
N LYS A 149 -1.89 -14.49 10.56
CA LYS A 149 -2.08 -14.93 9.16
C LYS A 149 -1.04 -14.32 8.21
N ALA A 150 -0.74 -13.03 8.40
CA ALA A 150 0.27 -12.34 7.60
C ALA A 150 1.68 -12.93 7.84
N VAL A 151 2.04 -13.20 9.10
CA VAL A 151 3.30 -13.87 9.48
C VAL A 151 3.40 -15.25 8.85
N ASN A 152 2.38 -16.09 9.01
CA ASN A 152 2.36 -17.44 8.42
C ASN A 152 2.48 -17.40 6.89
N MET A 153 1.91 -16.39 6.23
CA MET A 153 2.01 -16.22 4.79
C MET A 153 3.43 -15.78 4.40
N ALA A 154 3.99 -14.79 5.09
CA ALA A 154 5.33 -14.30 4.87
C ALA A 154 6.39 -15.41 5.03
N GLU A 155 6.27 -16.23 6.09
CA GLU A 155 7.14 -17.39 6.32
C GLU A 155 7.06 -18.41 5.17
N LYS A 156 5.84 -18.73 4.70
CA LYS A 156 5.67 -19.66 3.57
C LYS A 156 6.27 -19.15 2.27
N MET A 157 6.27 -17.83 2.09
CA MET A 157 6.81 -17.18 0.89
C MET A 157 8.28 -16.77 1.05
N ASN A 158 8.87 -17.00 2.23
CA ASN A 158 10.23 -16.58 2.58
C ASN A 158 10.48 -15.09 2.34
N VAL A 159 9.48 -14.24 2.67
CA VAL A 159 9.55 -12.78 2.52
C VAL A 159 9.60 -12.14 3.90
N PRO A 160 10.55 -11.24 4.19
CA PRO A 160 10.64 -10.58 5.48
C PRO A 160 9.48 -9.63 5.74
N ILE A 161 9.03 -9.55 7.00
CA ILE A 161 8.09 -8.54 7.45
C ILE A 161 8.90 -7.37 8.01
N LEU A 162 8.75 -6.20 7.42
CA LEU A 162 9.43 -4.97 7.82
C LEU A 162 8.84 -4.41 9.13
N GLY A 163 7.56 -4.65 9.35
CA GLY A 163 6.85 -4.27 10.57
C GLY A 163 5.37 -3.94 10.34
N ILE A 164 4.77 -3.31 11.34
CA ILE A 164 3.33 -3.04 11.39
C ILE A 164 3.06 -1.54 11.52
N VAL A 165 2.09 -1.04 10.74
CA VAL A 165 1.49 0.29 10.90
C VAL A 165 0.07 0.11 11.42
N GLU A 166 -0.26 0.73 12.54
CA GLU A 166 -1.65 0.82 13.03
C GLU A 166 -2.24 2.15 12.60
N ASN A 167 -3.20 2.10 11.71
CA ASN A 167 -3.95 3.28 11.28
C ASN A 167 -5.23 3.43 12.12
N MET A 168 -5.76 4.64 12.19
CA MET A 168 -6.96 4.99 12.98
C MET A 168 -6.80 4.67 14.48
N SER A 169 -5.58 4.78 15.01
CA SER A 169 -5.27 4.44 16.40
C SER A 169 -5.95 5.35 17.42
N TYR A 170 -6.11 6.62 17.11
CA TYR A 170 -6.66 7.63 18.01
C TYR A 170 -7.20 8.83 17.23
N ILE A 171 -7.96 9.67 17.94
CA ILE A 171 -8.27 11.04 17.50
C ILE A 171 -7.46 11.98 18.39
N GLU A 172 -6.87 13.01 17.79
CA GLU A 172 -6.23 14.10 18.52
C GLU A 172 -7.26 15.21 18.78
N CYS A 173 -7.44 15.59 20.05
CA CYS A 173 -8.33 16.68 20.41
C CYS A 173 -7.82 18.00 19.83
N PRO A 174 -8.58 18.75 19.02
CA PRO A 174 -8.12 19.97 18.39
C PRO A 174 -7.82 21.09 19.40
N ASP A 175 -8.43 21.06 20.60
CA ASP A 175 -8.27 22.10 21.61
C ASP A 175 -7.05 21.90 22.50
N CYS A 176 -6.70 20.64 22.84
CA CYS A 176 -5.68 20.36 23.83
C CYS A 176 -4.64 19.30 23.42
N GLY A 177 -4.72 18.76 22.21
CA GLY A 177 -3.79 17.75 21.70
C GLY A 177 -3.87 16.39 22.39
N LYS A 178 -4.85 16.16 23.30
CA LYS A 178 -5.02 14.88 23.98
C LYS A 178 -5.43 13.80 22.99
N LYS A 179 -4.71 12.69 23.02
CA LYS A 179 -5.07 11.49 22.25
C LYS A 179 -6.24 10.76 22.88
N ILE A 180 -7.24 10.47 22.07
CA ILE A 180 -8.48 9.78 22.47
C ILE A 180 -8.54 8.47 21.70
N GLU A 181 -8.43 7.36 22.39
CA GLU A 181 -8.48 6.01 21.81
C GLU A 181 -9.95 5.61 21.60
N VAL A 182 -10.51 5.97 20.44
CA VAL A 182 -11.94 5.81 20.12
C VAL A 182 -12.38 4.35 20.11
N PHE A 183 -11.48 3.44 19.75
CA PHE A 183 -11.74 2.01 19.67
C PHE A 183 -11.20 1.23 20.87
N GLY A 184 -10.84 1.94 21.95
CA GLY A 184 -10.19 1.37 23.11
C GLY A 184 -8.69 1.25 22.96
N LYS A 185 -8.05 0.70 23.99
CA LYS A 185 -6.58 0.57 24.04
C LYS A 185 -6.06 -0.35 22.94
N SER A 186 -5.07 0.13 22.20
CA SER A 186 -4.41 -0.69 21.16
C SER A 186 -3.76 -1.93 21.75
N LYS A 187 -3.94 -3.06 21.08
CA LYS A 187 -3.27 -4.34 21.36
C LYS A 187 -2.01 -4.53 20.51
N LEU A 188 -1.68 -3.55 19.68
CA LEU A 188 -0.54 -3.63 18.76
C LEU A 188 0.79 -3.91 19.49
N PRO A 189 1.12 -3.25 20.62
CA PRO A 189 2.38 -3.52 21.33
C PRO A 189 2.54 -4.99 21.75
N GLU A 190 1.47 -5.59 22.31
CA GLU A 190 1.47 -6.99 22.75
C GLU A 190 1.64 -7.95 21.56
N VAL A 191 1.01 -7.62 20.43
CA VAL A 191 1.09 -8.42 19.19
C VAL A 191 2.46 -8.28 18.54
N ALA A 192 2.99 -7.07 18.46
CA ALA A 192 4.32 -6.81 17.91
C ALA A 192 5.41 -7.55 18.70
N GLU A 193 5.35 -7.49 20.04
CA GLU A 193 6.26 -8.24 20.91
C GLU A 193 6.14 -9.75 20.69
N ARG A 194 4.92 -10.27 20.61
CA ARG A 194 4.67 -11.71 20.42
C ARG A 194 5.27 -12.29 19.16
N TYR A 195 5.26 -11.53 18.06
CA TYR A 195 5.77 -11.96 16.75
C TYR A 195 7.14 -11.36 16.42
N ASN A 196 7.77 -10.68 17.38
CA ASN A 196 9.03 -9.98 17.21
C ASN A 196 9.05 -9.07 15.97
N LEU A 197 8.02 -8.20 15.86
CA LEU A 197 7.84 -7.29 14.74
C LEU A 197 7.96 -5.84 15.21
N ASP A 198 8.55 -4.99 14.37
CA ASP A 198 8.66 -3.57 14.63
C ASP A 198 7.33 -2.83 14.42
N ILE A 199 7.04 -1.87 15.31
CA ILE A 199 5.96 -0.91 15.11
C ILE A 199 6.51 0.26 14.31
N LEU A 200 6.12 0.32 13.03
CA LEU A 200 6.57 1.33 12.07
C LEU A 200 5.84 2.66 12.21
N GLY A 201 4.65 2.66 12.79
CA GLY A 201 3.89 3.86 13.06
C GLY A 201 2.50 3.61 13.62
N THR A 202 1.96 4.63 14.26
CA THR A 202 0.57 4.70 14.71
C THR A 202 -0.03 6.01 14.20
N LEU A 203 -1.07 5.92 13.38
CA LEU A 203 -1.67 7.06 12.71
C LEU A 203 -3.01 7.44 13.32
N PRO A 204 -3.32 8.74 13.44
CA PRO A 204 -4.60 9.21 13.92
C PRO A 204 -5.70 9.04 12.87
N ILE A 205 -6.95 9.08 13.33
CA ILE A 205 -8.09 9.40 12.47
C ILE A 205 -7.97 10.89 12.14
N ASN A 206 -7.75 11.21 10.87
CA ASN A 206 -7.61 12.58 10.40
C ASN A 206 -8.58 12.84 9.23
N PRO A 207 -9.72 13.52 9.49
CA PRO A 207 -10.70 13.82 8.46
C PRO A 207 -10.16 14.69 7.32
N ALA A 208 -9.23 15.60 7.61
CA ALA A 208 -8.64 16.47 6.59
C ALA A 208 -7.77 15.66 5.60
N LEU A 209 -7.02 14.67 6.08
CA LEU A 209 -6.26 13.77 5.20
C LEU A 209 -7.19 12.85 4.39
N ALA A 210 -8.30 12.40 4.98
CA ALA A 210 -9.29 11.62 4.25
C ALA A 210 -9.91 12.45 3.11
N GLU A 211 -10.28 13.71 3.38
CA GLU A 211 -10.80 14.64 2.37
C GLU A 211 -9.76 14.93 1.28
N ALA A 212 -8.49 15.12 1.65
CA ALA A 212 -7.41 15.33 0.70
C ALA A 212 -7.21 14.10 -0.22
N CYS A 213 -7.28 12.87 0.31
CA CYS A 213 -7.26 11.66 -0.49
C CYS A 213 -8.44 11.61 -1.48
N ASP A 214 -9.63 12.00 -1.04
CA ASP A 214 -10.82 12.05 -1.91
C ASP A 214 -10.70 13.09 -3.03
N LYS A 215 -9.98 14.18 -2.79
CA LYS A 215 -9.70 15.25 -3.76
C LYS A 215 -8.50 14.95 -4.67
N GLY A 216 -7.72 13.92 -4.36
CA GLY A 216 -6.50 13.60 -5.12
C GLY A 216 -5.28 14.44 -4.72
N GLU A 217 -5.26 14.96 -3.51
CA GLU A 217 -4.26 15.89 -3.00
C GLU A 217 -3.33 15.22 -1.94
N VAL A 218 -3.22 13.89 -1.95
CA VAL A 218 -2.46 13.17 -0.92
C VAL A 218 -1.01 13.63 -0.83
N GLU A 219 -0.34 13.87 -1.96
CA GLU A 219 1.07 14.26 -2.01
C GLU A 219 1.35 15.61 -1.37
N THR A 220 0.42 16.55 -1.43
CA THR A 220 0.56 17.89 -0.86
C THR A 220 0.03 18.00 0.56
N ALA A 221 -0.97 17.20 0.91
CA ALA A 221 -1.64 17.25 2.21
C ALA A 221 -0.92 16.45 3.31
N LEU A 222 -0.09 15.46 2.94
CA LEU A 222 0.65 14.66 3.90
C LEU A 222 1.70 15.52 4.64
N PRO A 223 1.69 15.52 5.99
CA PRO A 223 2.77 16.11 6.77
C PRO A 223 4.11 15.43 6.48
N ASP A 224 5.18 16.19 6.44
CA ASP A 224 6.52 15.63 6.28
C ASP A 224 6.87 14.71 7.44
N GLY A 225 7.45 13.57 7.13
CA GLY A 225 7.86 12.59 8.14
C GLY A 225 6.70 11.94 8.89
N MET A 226 5.56 11.71 8.23
CA MET A 226 4.39 11.07 8.84
C MET A 226 4.65 9.61 9.27
N LEU A 227 5.46 8.88 8.50
CA LEU A 227 5.80 7.47 8.73
C LEU A 227 7.32 7.22 8.64
N PRO A 228 8.16 7.91 9.44
CA PRO A 228 9.61 7.90 9.25
C PRO A 228 10.21 6.50 9.43
N LYS A 229 9.71 5.70 10.38
CA LYS A 229 10.19 4.34 10.59
C LYS A 229 9.81 3.40 9.43
N ALA A 230 8.61 3.58 8.85
CA ALA A 230 8.20 2.77 7.71
C ALA A 230 9.05 3.08 6.47
N VAL A 231 9.32 4.36 6.22
CA VAL A 231 10.21 4.80 5.14
C VAL A 231 11.62 4.26 5.35
N SER A 232 12.21 4.46 6.54
CA SER A 232 13.55 3.93 6.85
C SER A 232 13.63 2.41 6.74
N ALA A 233 12.57 1.68 7.12
CA ALA A 233 12.53 0.24 6.98
C ALA A 233 12.50 -0.20 5.50
N VAL A 234 11.81 0.55 4.64
CA VAL A 234 11.83 0.32 3.18
C VAL A 234 13.20 0.67 2.60
N GLU A 235 13.79 1.80 2.96
CA GLU A 235 15.12 2.21 2.50
C GLU A 235 16.24 1.25 2.92
N ALA A 236 16.06 0.51 4.01
CA ALA A 236 17.02 -0.47 4.50
C ALA A 236 16.94 -1.84 3.79
N ILE A 237 15.97 -2.04 2.89
CA ILE A 237 15.85 -3.29 2.14
C ILE A 237 17.05 -3.45 1.19
N THR A 238 17.69 -4.61 1.25
CA THR A 238 18.63 -5.04 0.19
C THR A 238 17.82 -5.73 -0.90
N PRO A 239 17.79 -5.21 -2.13
CA PRO A 239 17.06 -5.83 -3.22
C PRO A 239 17.51 -7.28 -3.45
N HIS A 240 16.57 -8.16 -3.81
CA HIS A 240 16.94 -9.46 -4.35
C HIS A 240 17.74 -9.24 -5.64
N GLU A 241 18.91 -9.85 -5.75
CA GLU A 241 19.58 -9.95 -7.04
C GLU A 241 18.66 -10.76 -7.96
N THR A 242 18.01 -10.08 -8.88
CA THR A 242 17.34 -10.76 -10.00
C THR A 242 18.46 -11.31 -10.88
N ASP A 243 18.60 -12.65 -10.90
CA ASP A 243 19.41 -13.28 -11.94
C ASP A 243 18.91 -12.76 -13.28
N GLU A 244 19.72 -11.93 -13.91
CA GLU A 244 19.49 -11.48 -15.30
C GLU A 244 19.52 -12.75 -16.17
N ALA A 245 18.34 -13.18 -16.61
CA ALA A 245 18.17 -14.24 -17.58
C ALA A 245 17.81 -13.64 -18.95
#